data_875704c13d69d5a13f484c0dfb0010c7
#
_entry.id   875704c13d69d5a13f484c0dfb0010c7
#
_cell.length_a   1.000
_cell.length_b   1.000
_cell.length_c   1.000
_cell.angle_alpha   90.00
_cell.angle_beta   90.00
_cell.angle_gamma   90.00
#
_symmetry.space_group_name_H-M   'P 1'
#
loop_
_entity.id
_entity.type
_entity.pdbx_description
1 polymer ?
#
loop_
_entity_poly.entity_id
_entity_poly.type
_entity_poly.pdbx_seq_one_letter_code
_entity_poly.pdbx_strand_id
1 'polypeptide(L)'
;MRRLAGLLAVPLLLLSTAACGTEEKGSETAAMTNGLPAITAGAKFGEKPTLAKGEGDPPKELKVNVVTEGKGAVTKKGDALQVNYLGQAWDSTTPFDNSFDRGRPFDLTLGAGQVIKGWDQGLEGQKVGSRVEIGIPPELGYGAQGQGDIKPNATLVFVVDILKSTTIPKAASGTEVAQENKDLPKVGTNTDGKAPSLTVPKTDEPAKLVSNYVIEGKGEAVKSTDTLTVQYKGVLWKDGKEFDSSYARGGVPATFQLAGVIPGWSKGLEGKKVGSRVLLVVPPADGYGDQAQGPIPAKSTLVFTVDILAKQ
;
A
#
# COMPACT_ATOMS: atom_id res chain seq x y z
N MET A 1 81.49 -18.11 -6.60
CA MET A 1 81.72 -19.47 -7.15
C MET A 1 80.47 -19.86 -7.90
N ARG A 2 80.50 -19.76 -9.24
CA ARG A 2 80.40 -20.87 -10.20
C ARG A 2 79.08 -21.64 -10.06
N ARG A 3 78.20 -21.87 -11.05
CA ARG A 3 78.25 -21.87 -12.55
C ARG A 3 76.78 -22.10 -13.00
N LEU A 4 76.31 -21.39 -14.03
CA LEU A 4 76.03 -21.86 -15.43
C LEU A 4 74.91 -22.93 -15.49
N ALA A 5 73.82 -22.63 -16.14
CA ALA A 5 73.45 -22.56 -17.57
C ALA A 5 72.67 -23.79 -18.02
N GLY A 6 71.65 -23.63 -18.81
CA GLY A 6 70.97 -24.67 -19.56
C GLY A 6 69.69 -24.14 -20.26
N LEU A 7 69.94 -23.47 -21.41
CA LEU A 7 68.86 -23.22 -22.42
C LEU A 7 68.53 -24.55 -23.11
N LEU A 8 67.28 -24.82 -23.40
CA LEU A 8 66.86 -25.60 -24.56
C LEU A 8 65.52 -25.05 -25.07
N ALA A 9 65.63 -24.38 -26.21
CA ALA A 9 64.55 -24.01 -27.07
C ALA A 9 64.27 -25.12 -28.06
N VAL A 10 63.00 -25.44 -28.33
CA VAL A 10 62.52 -26.17 -29.50
C VAL A 10 61.26 -25.62 -30.02
N PRO A 11 61.01 -25.49 -31.31
CA PRO A 11 60.15 -24.57 -31.96
C PRO A 11 58.77 -25.12 -32.31
N LEU A 12 57.81 -24.21 -32.30
CA LEU A 12 56.70 -23.86 -33.16
C LEU A 12 56.40 -24.85 -34.33
N LEU A 13 55.17 -25.31 -34.39
CA LEU A 13 54.45 -25.58 -35.63
C LEU A 13 53.03 -25.00 -35.59
N LEU A 14 52.88 -23.99 -36.42
CA LEU A 14 51.57 -23.38 -36.78
C LEU A 14 50.83 -24.35 -37.71
N LEU A 15 49.63 -24.74 -37.38
CA LEU A 15 48.62 -25.17 -38.36
C LEU A 15 47.36 -24.31 -38.20
N SER A 16 47.20 -23.44 -39.17
CA SER A 16 45.96 -22.69 -39.43
C SER A 16 44.95 -23.63 -40.09
N THR A 17 43.82 -23.87 -39.43
CA THR A 17 42.59 -24.30 -40.10
C THR A 17 41.55 -23.26 -39.91
N ALA A 18 41.24 -22.52 -40.98
CA ALA A 18 40.07 -21.72 -41.11
C ALA A 18 38.84 -22.65 -41.13
N ALA A 19 38.02 -22.61 -40.11
CA ALA A 19 36.67 -23.12 -40.12
C ALA A 19 35.72 -21.93 -40.01
N CYS A 20 35.05 -21.60 -41.11
CA CYS A 20 33.82 -20.83 -41.10
C CYS A 20 32.77 -21.58 -40.30
N GLY A 21 32.55 -21.17 -39.07
CA GLY A 21 31.41 -21.56 -38.26
C GLY A 21 30.44 -20.40 -38.22
N THR A 22 29.30 -20.60 -38.84
CA THR A 22 28.08 -19.78 -38.72
C THR A 22 27.87 -19.48 -37.26
N GLU A 23 27.82 -18.20 -36.91
CA GLU A 23 27.28 -17.73 -35.64
C GLU A 23 25.79 -18.10 -35.60
N GLU A 24 25.50 -19.25 -35.00
CA GLU A 24 24.16 -19.43 -34.40
C GLU A 24 24.05 -18.41 -33.29
N LYS A 25 23.17 -17.39 -33.51
CA LYS A 25 22.58 -16.63 -32.44
C LYS A 25 21.84 -17.61 -31.56
N GLY A 26 22.53 -18.19 -30.59
CA GLY A 26 21.89 -18.85 -29.46
C GLY A 26 20.97 -17.85 -28.81
N SER A 27 19.70 -18.09 -28.96
CA SER A 27 18.69 -17.51 -28.07
C SER A 27 19.09 -17.96 -26.66
N GLU A 28 19.78 -17.10 -25.91
CA GLU A 28 19.92 -17.27 -24.48
C GLU A 28 18.49 -17.19 -23.91
N THR A 29 17.91 -18.36 -23.69
CA THR A 29 16.70 -18.52 -22.89
C THR A 29 17.08 -17.98 -21.52
N ALA A 30 16.56 -16.79 -21.19
CA ALA A 30 16.80 -16.17 -19.90
C ALA A 30 16.24 -17.10 -18.83
N ALA A 31 17.13 -17.72 -18.06
CA ALA A 31 16.75 -18.74 -17.09
C ALA A 31 15.81 -18.17 -16.02
N MET A 32 14.72 -18.89 -15.75
CA MET A 32 13.80 -18.56 -14.66
C MET A 32 14.54 -18.59 -13.31
N THR A 33 14.27 -17.62 -12.44
CA THR A 33 14.83 -17.57 -11.09
C THR A 33 13.73 -17.94 -10.10
N ASN A 34 13.92 -19.03 -9.33
CA ASN A 34 12.90 -19.55 -8.39
C ASN A 34 11.52 -19.85 -9.01
N GLY A 35 11.48 -20.20 -10.32
CA GLY A 35 10.24 -20.44 -11.03
C GLY A 35 9.44 -19.17 -11.34
N LEU A 36 10.11 -18.01 -11.39
CA LEU A 36 9.58 -16.74 -11.89
C LEU A 36 10.36 -16.31 -13.14
N PRO A 37 9.79 -15.48 -14.03
CA PRO A 37 10.43 -14.99 -15.23
C PRO A 37 11.73 -14.26 -14.92
N ALA A 38 12.76 -14.43 -15.78
CA ALA A 38 14.01 -13.74 -15.57
C ALA A 38 13.88 -12.22 -15.77
N ILE A 39 14.57 -11.46 -14.94
CA ILE A 39 14.80 -10.03 -15.17
C ILE A 39 15.95 -9.90 -16.18
N THR A 40 15.64 -9.55 -17.42
CA THR A 40 16.60 -9.52 -18.54
C THR A 40 17.38 -8.21 -18.62
N ALA A 41 16.86 -7.13 -18.03
CA ALA A 41 17.56 -5.85 -17.90
C ALA A 41 17.05 -5.11 -16.67
N GLY A 42 17.85 -4.12 -16.19
CA GLY A 42 17.46 -3.30 -15.04
C GLY A 42 17.28 -4.13 -13.77
N ALA A 43 18.16 -5.08 -13.49
CA ALA A 43 18.05 -5.95 -12.31
C ALA A 43 18.38 -5.22 -10.99
N LYS A 44 19.10 -4.09 -11.04
CA LYS A 44 19.47 -3.34 -9.84
C LYS A 44 18.31 -2.52 -9.30
N PHE A 45 18.28 -2.39 -7.99
CA PHE A 45 17.34 -1.50 -7.31
C PHE A 45 17.35 -0.08 -7.89
N GLY A 46 16.18 0.47 -8.18
CA GLY A 46 16.00 1.81 -8.75
C GLY A 46 16.02 1.86 -10.29
N GLU A 47 16.49 0.84 -10.98
CA GLU A 47 16.46 0.75 -12.44
C GLU A 47 15.10 0.18 -12.92
N LYS A 48 14.57 0.69 -14.05
CA LYS A 48 13.36 0.10 -14.66
C LYS A 48 13.68 -1.32 -15.14
N PRO A 49 13.00 -2.36 -14.61
CA PRO A 49 13.27 -3.74 -15.02
C PRO A 49 12.64 -4.06 -16.38
N THR A 50 13.20 -5.05 -17.03
CA THR A 50 12.59 -5.77 -18.17
C THR A 50 12.48 -7.23 -17.80
N LEU A 51 11.28 -7.80 -17.96
CA LEU A 51 11.01 -9.21 -17.66
C LEU A 51 10.91 -10.04 -18.93
N ALA A 52 11.44 -11.25 -18.88
CA ALA A 52 11.14 -12.27 -19.87
C ALA A 52 9.66 -12.69 -19.74
N LYS A 53 9.15 -13.41 -20.73
CA LYS A 53 7.91 -14.17 -20.64
C LYS A 53 8.12 -15.35 -19.68
N GLY A 54 7.10 -15.71 -18.91
CA GLY A 54 7.12 -16.92 -18.10
C GLY A 54 7.21 -18.19 -18.97
N GLU A 55 7.97 -19.16 -18.50
CA GLU A 55 8.14 -20.46 -19.14
C GLU A 55 7.42 -21.55 -18.34
N GLY A 56 6.81 -22.51 -19.04
CA GLY A 56 6.02 -23.58 -18.42
C GLY A 56 4.75 -23.10 -17.73
N ASP A 57 4.30 -23.89 -16.75
CA ASP A 57 3.09 -23.58 -15.99
C ASP A 57 3.31 -22.43 -15.00
N PRO A 58 2.38 -21.46 -14.94
CA PRO A 58 2.47 -20.39 -13.96
C PRO A 58 2.30 -20.92 -12.53
N PRO A 59 2.85 -20.22 -11.51
CA PRO A 59 2.71 -20.62 -10.12
C PRO A 59 1.24 -20.61 -9.70
N LYS A 60 0.81 -21.68 -8.99
CA LYS A 60 -0.52 -21.82 -8.41
C LYS A 60 -0.65 -21.17 -7.03
N GLU A 61 0.47 -20.80 -6.43
CA GLU A 61 0.57 -20.13 -5.14
C GLU A 61 1.38 -18.85 -5.27
N LEU A 62 1.23 -17.95 -4.30
CA LEU A 62 2.04 -16.75 -4.22
C LEU A 62 3.51 -17.12 -4.13
N LYS A 63 4.31 -16.58 -5.05
CA LYS A 63 5.78 -16.70 -5.00
C LYS A 63 6.42 -15.35 -4.80
N VAL A 64 7.36 -15.28 -3.87
CA VAL A 64 8.15 -14.08 -3.60
C VAL A 64 9.63 -14.43 -3.68
N ASN A 65 10.33 -13.71 -4.53
CA ASN A 65 11.78 -13.82 -4.72
C ASN A 65 12.44 -12.48 -4.36
N VAL A 66 13.36 -12.47 -3.40
CA VAL A 66 14.13 -11.27 -3.06
C VAL A 66 15.32 -11.19 -4.02
N VAL A 67 15.20 -10.33 -5.03
CA VAL A 67 16.25 -10.11 -6.06
C VAL A 67 17.44 -9.36 -5.47
N THR A 68 17.15 -8.34 -4.67
CA THR A 68 18.15 -7.58 -3.90
C THR A 68 17.61 -7.38 -2.51
N GLU A 69 18.36 -7.76 -1.49
CA GLU A 69 17.96 -7.57 -0.11
C GLU A 69 18.33 -6.16 0.37
N GLY A 70 17.33 -5.44 0.88
CA GLY A 70 17.50 -4.14 1.52
C GLY A 70 18.05 -4.26 2.96
N LYS A 71 18.45 -3.11 3.51
CA LYS A 71 18.98 -3.01 4.88
C LYS A 71 18.10 -2.17 5.81
N GLY A 72 16.97 -1.65 5.29
CA GLY A 72 16.07 -0.80 6.05
C GLY A 72 15.09 -1.56 6.95
N ALA A 73 14.09 -0.84 7.44
CA ALA A 73 13.04 -1.40 8.30
C ALA A 73 12.25 -2.51 7.58
N VAL A 74 11.79 -3.49 8.35
CA VAL A 74 10.91 -4.57 7.86
C VAL A 74 9.49 -4.03 7.76
N THR A 75 8.87 -4.20 6.60
CA THR A 75 7.49 -3.80 6.32
C THR A 75 6.49 -4.64 7.10
N LYS A 76 5.44 -4.00 7.60
CA LYS A 76 4.39 -4.63 8.39
C LYS A 76 3.02 -4.20 7.89
N LYS A 77 2.03 -5.04 8.11
CA LYS A 77 0.64 -4.68 7.88
C LYS A 77 0.29 -3.38 8.62
N GLY A 78 -0.31 -2.43 7.91
CA GLY A 78 -0.63 -1.09 8.38
C GLY A 78 0.44 -0.04 8.09
N ASP A 79 1.63 -0.42 7.60
CA ASP A 79 2.65 0.57 7.21
C ASP A 79 2.26 1.28 5.91
N ALA A 80 2.56 2.58 5.83
CA ALA A 80 2.55 3.32 4.58
C ALA A 80 3.83 3.01 3.80
N LEU A 81 3.69 2.45 2.61
CA LEU A 81 4.79 2.12 1.72
C LEU A 81 4.83 3.09 0.53
N GLN A 82 6.04 3.41 0.11
CA GLN A 82 6.34 4.03 -1.16
C GLN A 82 7.17 3.07 -1.99
N VAL A 83 6.72 2.74 -3.20
CA VAL A 83 7.36 1.73 -4.04
C VAL A 83 7.50 2.19 -5.48
N ASN A 84 8.53 1.69 -6.18
CA ASN A 84 8.51 1.63 -7.63
C ASN A 84 8.18 0.21 -8.06
N TYR A 85 7.48 0.08 -9.19
CA TYR A 85 7.09 -1.24 -9.67
C TYR A 85 6.93 -1.32 -11.17
N LEU A 86 6.99 -2.55 -11.68
CA LEU A 86 6.56 -2.94 -13.01
C LEU A 86 5.73 -4.21 -12.89
N GLY A 87 4.56 -4.23 -13.55
CA GLY A 87 3.65 -5.37 -13.60
C GLY A 87 3.44 -5.89 -15.00
N GLN A 88 3.49 -7.21 -15.15
CA GLN A 88 3.36 -7.93 -16.42
C GLN A 88 2.54 -9.21 -16.23
N ALA A 89 1.77 -9.62 -17.24
CA ALA A 89 1.16 -10.94 -17.24
C ALA A 89 2.21 -12.03 -17.53
N TRP A 90 2.05 -13.22 -16.95
CA TRP A 90 2.96 -14.36 -17.10
C TRP A 90 3.27 -14.68 -18.57
N ASP A 91 2.24 -14.66 -19.41
CA ASP A 91 2.32 -15.02 -20.82
C ASP A 91 2.67 -13.84 -21.76
N SER A 92 3.11 -12.71 -21.21
CA SER A 92 3.43 -11.48 -21.94
C SER A 92 4.89 -11.07 -21.75
N THR A 93 5.41 -10.27 -22.67
CA THR A 93 6.67 -9.51 -22.54
C THR A 93 6.39 -8.00 -22.41
N THR A 94 5.11 -7.61 -22.47
CA THR A 94 4.71 -6.21 -22.40
C THR A 94 4.12 -5.93 -21.02
N PRO A 95 4.68 -4.98 -20.27
CA PRO A 95 4.10 -4.55 -19.00
C PRO A 95 2.72 -3.93 -19.21
N PHE A 96 1.77 -4.25 -18.33
CA PHE A 96 0.46 -3.60 -18.33
C PHE A 96 0.47 -2.32 -17.49
N ASP A 97 1.39 -2.20 -16.53
CA ASP A 97 1.52 -0.99 -15.71
C ASP A 97 2.93 -0.89 -15.07
N ASN A 98 3.40 0.34 -14.84
CA ASN A 98 4.63 0.59 -14.08
C ASN A 98 4.68 2.03 -13.54
N SER A 99 5.40 2.25 -12.45
CA SER A 99 5.62 3.57 -11.87
C SER A 99 6.79 4.33 -12.52
N PHE A 100 7.74 3.61 -13.13
CA PHE A 100 8.95 4.21 -13.69
C PHE A 100 8.64 5.19 -14.82
N ASP A 101 7.73 4.83 -15.74
CA ASP A 101 7.33 5.70 -16.85
C ASP A 101 6.49 6.89 -16.39
N ARG A 102 5.80 6.77 -15.25
CA ARG A 102 5.08 7.90 -14.63
C ARG A 102 6.01 8.88 -13.91
N GLY A 103 7.28 8.53 -13.71
CA GLY A 103 8.29 9.37 -13.06
C GLY A 103 8.01 9.65 -11.58
N ARG A 104 7.10 8.89 -10.96
CA ARG A 104 6.77 9.02 -9.53
C ARG A 104 6.47 7.66 -8.91
N PRO A 105 6.92 7.44 -7.67
CA PRO A 105 6.57 6.25 -6.91
C PRO A 105 5.06 6.11 -6.70
N PHE A 106 4.67 4.90 -6.32
CA PHE A 106 3.31 4.55 -5.91
C PHE A 106 3.26 4.42 -4.39
N ASP A 107 2.27 5.08 -3.79
CA ASP A 107 2.03 5.08 -2.35
C ASP A 107 0.85 4.14 -2.04
N LEU A 108 1.00 3.31 -0.99
CA LEU A 108 -0.04 2.40 -0.52
C LEU A 108 0.05 2.20 1.00
N THR A 109 -1.04 1.77 1.62
CA THR A 109 -1.05 1.25 2.99
C THR A 109 -1.15 -0.27 2.94
N LEU A 110 -0.11 -0.96 3.41
CA LEU A 110 0.01 -2.42 3.33
C LEU A 110 -1.09 -3.12 4.14
N GLY A 111 -1.81 -4.05 3.50
CA GLY A 111 -2.89 -4.79 4.14
C GLY A 111 -4.20 -4.01 4.30
N ALA A 112 -4.32 -2.82 3.69
CA ALA A 112 -5.55 -2.02 3.68
C ALA A 112 -6.54 -2.43 2.56
N GLY A 113 -6.18 -3.38 1.70
CA GLY A 113 -6.99 -3.79 0.55
C GLY A 113 -7.06 -2.73 -0.56
N GLN A 114 -6.10 -1.81 -0.61
CA GLN A 114 -5.96 -0.81 -1.68
C GLN A 114 -5.34 -1.41 -2.95
N VAL A 115 -4.67 -2.53 -2.79
CA VAL A 115 -3.99 -3.28 -3.85
C VAL A 115 -4.49 -4.73 -3.85
N ILE A 116 -4.12 -5.48 -4.88
CA ILE A 116 -4.45 -6.92 -4.96
C ILE A 116 -3.83 -7.69 -3.79
N LYS A 117 -4.50 -8.77 -3.36
CA LYS A 117 -4.08 -9.57 -2.19
C LYS A 117 -2.63 -10.06 -2.27
N GLY A 118 -2.17 -10.39 -3.49
CA GLY A 118 -0.80 -10.83 -3.72
C GLY A 118 0.25 -9.78 -3.34
N TRP A 119 -0.05 -8.49 -3.49
CA TRP A 119 0.81 -7.40 -3.03
C TRP A 119 0.80 -7.30 -1.50
N ASP A 120 -0.40 -7.27 -0.90
CA ASP A 120 -0.53 -7.19 0.56
C ASP A 120 0.24 -8.31 1.27
N GLN A 121 0.21 -9.53 0.71
CA GLN A 121 0.91 -10.68 1.26
C GLN A 121 2.40 -10.73 0.89
N GLY A 122 2.74 -10.39 -0.36
CA GLY A 122 4.10 -10.51 -0.88
C GLY A 122 5.06 -9.43 -0.40
N LEU A 123 4.53 -8.25 -0.05
CA LEU A 123 5.32 -7.13 0.45
C LEU A 123 5.43 -7.09 1.98
N GLU A 124 4.61 -7.85 2.72
CA GLU A 124 4.75 -7.97 4.18
C GLU A 124 6.02 -8.75 4.54
N GLY A 125 6.76 -8.27 5.53
CA GLY A 125 8.01 -8.89 5.99
C GLY A 125 9.24 -8.56 5.15
N GLN A 126 9.12 -7.76 4.10
CA GLN A 126 10.24 -7.33 3.27
C GLN A 126 11.00 -6.16 3.90
N LYS A 127 12.26 -5.96 3.54
CA LYS A 127 13.05 -4.82 4.03
C LYS A 127 12.98 -3.62 3.07
N VAL A 128 12.95 -2.43 3.60
CA VAL A 128 13.15 -1.19 2.79
C VAL A 128 14.52 -1.25 2.12
N GLY A 129 14.57 -0.88 0.84
CA GLY A 129 15.72 -1.01 -0.03
C GLY A 129 15.79 -2.36 -0.76
N SER A 130 14.82 -3.27 -0.54
CA SER A 130 14.72 -4.52 -1.30
C SER A 130 14.07 -4.29 -2.66
N ARG A 131 14.57 -5.06 -3.63
CA ARG A 131 13.84 -5.39 -4.86
C ARG A 131 13.28 -6.79 -4.70
N VAL A 132 11.98 -6.92 -4.84
CA VAL A 132 11.29 -8.21 -4.80
C VAL A 132 10.56 -8.48 -6.10
N GLU A 133 10.59 -9.72 -6.52
CA GLU A 133 9.80 -10.22 -7.63
C GLU A 133 8.67 -11.08 -7.06
N ILE A 134 7.43 -10.85 -7.50
CA ILE A 134 6.25 -11.48 -6.95
C ILE A 134 5.44 -12.11 -8.08
N GLY A 135 5.28 -13.44 -8.03
CA GLY A 135 4.36 -14.20 -8.90
C GLY A 135 3.03 -14.40 -8.20
N ILE A 136 1.97 -13.87 -8.77
CA ILE A 136 0.65 -13.75 -8.16
C ILE A 136 -0.36 -14.58 -8.98
N PRO A 137 -0.89 -15.70 -8.42
CA PRO A 137 -1.94 -16.45 -9.08
C PRO A 137 -3.26 -15.66 -9.15
N PRO A 138 -4.18 -16.02 -10.06
CA PRO A 138 -5.41 -15.25 -10.31
C PRO A 138 -6.23 -14.94 -9.06
N GLU A 139 -6.34 -15.86 -8.10
CA GLU A 139 -7.14 -15.73 -6.88
C GLU A 139 -6.64 -14.63 -5.93
N LEU A 140 -5.36 -14.30 -6.04
CA LEU A 140 -4.70 -13.22 -5.30
C LEU A 140 -4.50 -11.96 -6.16
N GLY A 141 -4.90 -12.01 -7.43
CA GLY A 141 -4.87 -10.93 -8.40
C GLY A 141 -6.28 -10.44 -8.76
N TYR A 142 -6.60 -10.46 -10.04
CA TYR A 142 -7.89 -9.97 -10.59
C TYR A 142 -8.88 -11.10 -10.92
N GLY A 143 -8.56 -12.35 -10.59
CA GLY A 143 -9.48 -13.50 -10.68
C GLY A 143 -10.03 -13.78 -12.06
N ALA A 144 -11.23 -14.38 -12.07
CA ALA A 144 -11.92 -14.78 -13.30
C ALA A 144 -12.47 -13.60 -14.13
N GLN A 145 -12.43 -12.39 -13.60
CA GLN A 145 -12.96 -11.22 -14.32
C GLN A 145 -11.86 -10.45 -15.07
N GLY A 146 -10.60 -10.51 -14.61
CA GLY A 146 -9.54 -9.66 -15.14
C GLY A 146 -9.77 -8.18 -14.83
N GLN A 147 -8.98 -7.27 -15.43
CA GLN A 147 -9.16 -5.83 -15.31
C GLN A 147 -8.42 -5.09 -16.42
N GLY A 148 -9.11 -4.22 -17.18
CA GLY A 148 -8.50 -3.49 -18.30
C GLY A 148 -7.83 -4.44 -19.27
N ASP A 149 -6.53 -4.28 -19.50
CA ASP A 149 -5.72 -5.14 -20.38
C ASP A 149 -5.33 -6.49 -19.74
N ILE A 150 -5.67 -6.70 -18.46
CA ILE A 150 -5.38 -7.95 -17.76
C ILE A 150 -6.51 -8.94 -18.02
N LYS A 151 -6.17 -10.05 -18.68
CA LYS A 151 -7.14 -11.08 -19.04
C LYS A 151 -7.73 -11.80 -17.83
N PRO A 152 -8.93 -12.40 -17.97
CA PRO A 152 -9.45 -13.34 -16.98
C PRO A 152 -8.46 -14.46 -16.65
N ASN A 153 -8.35 -14.80 -15.38
CA ASN A 153 -7.46 -15.84 -14.85
C ASN A 153 -5.97 -15.64 -15.19
N ALA A 154 -5.52 -14.42 -15.41
CA ALA A 154 -4.12 -14.12 -15.64
C ALA A 154 -3.31 -14.27 -14.33
N THR A 155 -2.19 -15.01 -14.42
CA THR A 155 -1.13 -14.94 -13.42
C THR A 155 -0.29 -13.72 -13.68
N LEU A 156 0.02 -12.95 -12.65
CA LEU A 156 0.73 -11.69 -12.74
C LEU A 156 2.14 -11.83 -12.16
N VAL A 157 3.07 -11.11 -12.74
CA VAL A 157 4.43 -10.97 -12.21
C VAL A 157 4.71 -9.49 -11.99
N PHE A 158 5.20 -9.17 -10.80
CA PHE A 158 5.62 -7.82 -10.46
C PHE A 158 7.07 -7.82 -9.99
N VAL A 159 7.81 -6.79 -10.40
CA VAL A 159 9.07 -6.41 -9.76
C VAL A 159 8.81 -5.13 -9.01
N VAL A 160 9.08 -5.14 -7.70
CA VAL A 160 8.77 -4.05 -6.78
C VAL A 160 10.02 -3.62 -6.02
N ASP A 161 10.34 -2.34 -6.07
CA ASP A 161 11.36 -1.69 -5.24
C ASP A 161 10.71 -1.02 -4.05
N ILE A 162 11.03 -1.43 -2.84
CA ILE A 162 10.51 -0.84 -1.61
C ILE A 162 11.38 0.35 -1.23
N LEU A 163 10.92 1.57 -1.54
CA LEU A 163 11.68 2.79 -1.34
C LEU A 163 11.62 3.29 0.11
N LYS A 164 10.42 3.19 0.71
CA LYS A 164 10.16 3.70 2.06
C LYS A 164 9.06 2.87 2.72
N SER A 165 9.18 2.69 4.02
CA SER A 165 8.12 2.20 4.91
C SER A 165 8.03 3.13 6.11
N THR A 166 6.82 3.58 6.42
CA THR A 166 6.56 4.40 7.60
C THR A 166 5.49 3.71 8.43
N THR A 167 5.82 3.33 9.63
CA THR A 167 4.85 2.75 10.55
C THR A 167 3.82 3.80 10.94
N ILE A 168 2.57 3.52 10.60
CA ILE A 168 1.45 4.39 10.97
C ILE A 168 1.07 4.07 12.42
N PRO A 169 0.91 5.08 13.28
CA PRO A 169 0.42 4.89 14.63
C PRO A 169 -0.94 4.15 14.63
N LYS A 170 -1.21 3.35 15.65
CA LYS A 170 -2.48 2.61 15.75
C LYS A 170 -3.63 3.42 16.34
N ALA A 171 -3.32 4.57 16.94
CA ALA A 171 -4.27 5.46 17.58
C ALA A 171 -3.74 6.89 17.61
N ALA A 172 -4.61 7.83 17.98
CA ALA A 172 -4.22 9.21 18.26
C ALA A 172 -3.14 9.29 19.34
N SER A 173 -2.31 10.34 19.27
CA SER A 173 -1.23 10.62 20.22
C SER A 173 -1.12 12.13 20.43
N GLY A 174 -1.47 12.61 21.60
CA GLY A 174 -1.49 14.04 21.90
C GLY A 174 -1.96 14.32 23.30
N THR A 175 -2.46 15.53 23.49
CA THR A 175 -3.00 15.98 24.77
C THR A 175 -4.51 15.79 24.78
N GLU A 176 -5.05 15.17 25.84
CA GLU A 176 -6.49 15.05 26.03
C GLU A 176 -7.13 16.43 26.19
N VAL A 177 -8.29 16.61 25.54
CA VAL A 177 -9.09 17.82 25.62
C VAL A 177 -10.36 17.52 26.40
N ALA A 178 -10.69 18.38 27.35
CA ALA A 178 -11.88 18.22 28.18
C ALA A 178 -13.17 18.23 27.31
N GLN A 179 -14.03 17.23 27.55
CA GLN A 179 -15.33 17.09 26.88
C GLN A 179 -16.44 17.56 27.83
N GLU A 180 -16.59 18.89 27.97
CA GLU A 180 -17.46 19.50 29.00
C GLU A 180 -18.90 19.58 28.55
N ASN A 181 -19.15 19.67 27.23
CA ASN A 181 -20.52 19.78 26.72
C ASN A 181 -21.25 18.43 26.81
N LYS A 182 -22.21 18.34 27.72
CA LYS A 182 -23.03 17.14 27.99
C LYS A 182 -24.05 16.85 26.90
N ASP A 183 -24.34 17.81 26.04
CA ASP A 183 -25.25 17.65 24.89
C ASP A 183 -24.56 17.08 23.66
N LEU A 184 -23.27 16.83 23.75
CA LEU A 184 -22.48 16.19 22.67
C LEU A 184 -22.06 14.77 23.05
N PRO A 185 -21.82 13.92 22.05
CA PRO A 185 -21.32 12.56 22.28
C PRO A 185 -20.02 12.55 23.07
N LYS A 186 -19.91 11.64 24.04
CA LYS A 186 -18.71 11.41 24.82
C LYS A 186 -17.86 10.33 24.15
N VAL A 187 -16.58 10.62 23.95
CA VAL A 187 -15.60 9.75 23.29
C VAL A 187 -14.52 9.34 24.28
N GLY A 188 -14.14 8.06 24.27
CA GLY A 188 -13.02 7.55 25.06
C GLY A 188 -11.67 8.09 24.60
N THR A 189 -10.71 8.19 25.54
CA THR A 189 -9.35 8.71 25.30
C THR A 189 -8.29 7.62 25.24
N ASN A 190 -8.70 6.33 25.21
CA ASN A 190 -7.75 5.21 25.08
C ASN A 190 -6.90 5.30 23.81
N THR A 191 -5.61 4.97 23.91
CA THR A 191 -4.65 5.02 22.80
C THR A 191 -3.96 3.67 22.57
N ASP A 192 -4.62 2.59 22.99
CA ASP A 192 -4.12 1.20 22.89
C ASP A 192 -4.37 0.54 21.53
N GLY A 193 -4.85 1.31 20.55
CA GLY A 193 -5.21 0.82 19.21
C GLY A 193 -6.57 0.12 19.13
N LYS A 194 -7.33 0.05 20.23
CA LYS A 194 -8.71 -0.43 20.23
C LYS A 194 -9.68 0.69 19.92
N ALA A 195 -10.87 0.32 19.45
CA ALA A 195 -11.94 1.28 19.20
C ALA A 195 -12.24 2.08 20.48
N PRO A 196 -12.27 3.42 20.41
CA PRO A 196 -12.70 4.22 21.54
C PRO A 196 -14.19 4.01 21.84
N SER A 197 -14.57 4.14 23.11
CA SER A 197 -15.98 4.22 23.46
C SER A 197 -16.60 5.48 22.82
N LEU A 198 -17.83 5.36 22.35
CA LEU A 198 -18.59 6.47 21.76
C LEU A 198 -20.02 6.36 22.26
N THR A 199 -20.42 7.31 23.12
CA THR A 199 -21.75 7.33 23.73
C THR A 199 -22.50 8.58 23.27
N VAL A 200 -23.61 8.38 22.58
CA VAL A 200 -24.47 9.46 22.11
C VAL A 200 -25.44 9.84 23.23
N PRO A 201 -25.61 11.15 23.59
CA PRO A 201 -26.55 11.60 24.59
C PRO A 201 -27.99 11.47 24.08
N LYS A 202 -28.96 11.55 25.01
CA LYS A 202 -30.39 11.59 24.70
C LYS A 202 -30.90 13.05 24.64
N THR A 203 -30.18 13.88 23.90
CA THR A 203 -30.53 15.30 23.68
C THR A 203 -30.88 15.50 22.21
N ASP A 204 -31.34 16.70 21.86
CA ASP A 204 -31.60 17.05 20.46
C ASP A 204 -30.28 17.01 19.65
N GLU A 205 -30.36 16.56 18.40
CA GLU A 205 -29.22 16.52 17.50
C GLU A 205 -28.79 17.93 17.06
N PRO A 206 -27.47 18.19 16.99
CA PRO A 206 -26.96 19.47 16.53
C PRO A 206 -27.40 19.77 15.09
N ALA A 207 -27.95 20.94 14.84
CA ALA A 207 -28.34 21.42 13.51
C ALA A 207 -27.12 21.80 12.63
N LYS A 208 -25.96 21.98 13.23
CA LYS A 208 -24.71 22.36 12.55
C LYS A 208 -23.61 21.34 12.79
N LEU A 209 -22.69 21.27 11.85
CA LEU A 209 -21.48 20.47 11.98
C LEU A 209 -20.74 20.80 13.29
N VAL A 210 -20.44 19.77 14.07
CA VAL A 210 -19.56 19.84 15.25
C VAL A 210 -18.26 19.15 14.92
N SER A 211 -17.13 19.79 15.24
CA SER A 211 -15.79 19.24 15.07
C SER A 211 -14.91 19.62 16.25
N ASN A 212 -14.82 18.74 17.24
CA ASN A 212 -14.11 18.97 18.48
C ASN A 212 -12.92 18.03 18.64
N TYR A 213 -11.81 18.54 19.17
CA TYR A 213 -10.74 17.66 19.64
C TYR A 213 -11.20 16.88 20.88
N VAL A 214 -10.87 15.60 20.89
CA VAL A 214 -10.90 14.71 22.07
C VAL A 214 -9.47 14.50 22.55
N ILE A 215 -8.54 14.35 21.61
CA ILE A 215 -7.10 14.37 21.81
C ILE A 215 -6.54 15.33 20.76
N GLU A 216 -5.77 16.32 21.18
CA GLU A 216 -5.13 17.24 20.25
C GLU A 216 -3.71 16.76 19.96
N GLY A 217 -3.46 16.38 18.70
CA GLY A 217 -2.14 15.97 18.19
C GLY A 217 -1.16 17.12 18.06
N LYS A 218 0.11 16.80 17.80
CA LYS A 218 1.20 17.77 17.65
C LYS A 218 1.75 17.82 16.22
N GLY A 219 1.18 17.01 15.29
CA GLY A 219 1.62 16.96 13.90
C GLY A 219 1.14 18.17 13.10
N GLU A 220 1.41 18.13 11.80
CA GLU A 220 0.99 19.19 10.87
C GLU A 220 -0.53 19.27 10.75
N ALA A 221 -1.02 20.47 10.44
CA ALA A 221 -2.42 20.70 10.14
C ALA A 221 -2.82 20.04 8.81
N VAL A 222 -4.00 19.47 8.79
CA VAL A 222 -4.64 18.87 7.61
C VAL A 222 -5.13 19.95 6.66
N LYS A 223 -4.90 19.75 5.36
CA LYS A 223 -5.40 20.59 4.27
C LYS A 223 -6.52 19.84 3.53
N SER A 224 -7.42 20.57 2.90
CA SER A 224 -8.52 19.99 2.10
C SER A 224 -8.05 19.10 0.95
N THR A 225 -6.83 19.28 0.48
CA THR A 225 -6.21 18.49 -0.61
C THR A 225 -5.49 17.24 -0.14
N ASP A 226 -5.30 17.07 1.18
CA ASP A 226 -4.51 15.96 1.73
C ASP A 226 -5.25 14.62 1.60
N THR A 227 -4.48 13.56 1.47
CA THR A 227 -4.93 12.18 1.66
C THR A 227 -4.63 11.77 3.10
N LEU A 228 -5.66 11.41 3.85
CA LEU A 228 -5.54 11.07 5.26
C LEU A 228 -5.54 9.56 5.47
N THR A 229 -4.67 9.09 6.35
CA THR A 229 -4.73 7.75 6.93
C THR A 229 -5.30 7.85 8.33
N VAL A 230 -6.42 7.19 8.58
CA VAL A 230 -7.21 7.34 9.81
C VAL A 230 -7.67 6.02 10.40
N GLN A 231 -7.85 5.98 11.71
CA GLN A 231 -8.75 5.02 12.37
C GLN A 231 -10.05 5.74 12.69
N TYR A 232 -11.19 5.10 12.48
CA TYR A 232 -12.47 5.73 12.74
C TYR A 232 -13.56 4.74 13.15
N LYS A 233 -14.57 5.29 13.81
CA LYS A 233 -15.82 4.62 14.13
C LYS A 233 -16.96 5.58 13.86
N GLY A 234 -17.98 5.13 13.12
CA GLY A 234 -19.18 5.88 12.79
C GLY A 234 -20.44 5.23 13.39
N VAL A 235 -21.24 6.03 14.07
CA VAL A 235 -22.53 5.60 14.64
C VAL A 235 -23.64 6.58 14.27
N LEU A 236 -24.88 6.11 14.26
CA LEU A 236 -26.05 6.98 14.11
C LEU A 236 -26.34 7.75 15.40
N TRP A 237 -26.70 9.03 15.32
CA TRP A 237 -27.13 9.83 16.50
C TRP A 237 -28.33 9.21 17.16
N LYS A 238 -29.33 8.80 16.37
CA LYS A 238 -30.64 8.34 16.82
C LYS A 238 -30.60 7.21 17.85
N ASP A 239 -29.70 6.25 17.68
CA ASP A 239 -29.67 5.00 18.46
C ASP A 239 -28.27 4.54 18.86
N GLY A 240 -27.25 5.26 18.43
CA GLY A 240 -25.85 4.89 18.67
C GLY A 240 -25.38 3.64 17.90
N LYS A 241 -26.17 3.15 16.93
CA LYS A 241 -25.84 1.97 16.16
C LYS A 241 -24.65 2.24 15.25
N GLU A 242 -23.63 1.39 15.34
CA GLU A 242 -22.47 1.44 14.45
C GLU A 242 -22.89 1.06 13.03
N PHE A 243 -22.53 1.90 12.05
CA PHE A 243 -22.76 1.64 10.65
C PHE A 243 -21.45 1.36 9.88
N ASP A 244 -20.33 1.87 10.37
CA ASP A 244 -19.02 1.63 9.78
C ASP A 244 -17.87 1.90 10.75
N SER A 245 -16.77 1.13 10.62
CA SER A 245 -15.59 1.26 11.48
C SER A 245 -14.38 0.59 10.87
N SER A 246 -13.23 1.25 10.87
CA SER A 246 -11.96 0.62 10.51
C SER A 246 -11.56 -0.47 11.50
N TYR A 247 -11.95 -0.32 12.75
CA TYR A 247 -11.68 -1.32 13.78
C TYR A 247 -12.43 -2.63 13.52
N ALA A 248 -13.68 -2.57 13.04
CA ALA A 248 -14.46 -3.76 12.68
C ALA A 248 -13.90 -4.50 11.46
N ARG A 249 -13.13 -3.82 10.61
CA ARG A 249 -12.42 -4.38 9.45
C ARG A 249 -10.99 -4.85 9.76
N GLY A 250 -10.75 -5.32 10.97
CA GLY A 250 -9.45 -5.86 11.38
C GLY A 250 -8.45 -4.83 11.89
N GLY A 251 -8.90 -3.59 12.15
CA GLY A 251 -8.08 -2.54 12.76
C GLY A 251 -6.99 -1.98 11.84
N VAL A 252 -7.08 -2.25 10.54
CA VAL A 252 -6.19 -1.61 9.54
C VAL A 252 -6.69 -0.20 9.29
N PRO A 253 -5.80 0.82 9.39
CA PRO A 253 -6.19 2.19 9.09
C PRO A 253 -6.73 2.32 7.67
N ALA A 254 -7.76 3.15 7.51
CA ALA A 254 -8.32 3.48 6.21
C ALA A 254 -7.69 4.75 5.66
N THR A 255 -7.57 4.83 4.33
CA THR A 255 -7.01 5.99 3.64
C THR A 255 -8.07 6.65 2.78
N PHE A 256 -8.26 7.97 2.92
CA PHE A 256 -9.23 8.76 2.20
C PHE A 256 -8.62 10.05 1.68
N GLN A 257 -8.87 10.38 0.42
CA GLN A 257 -8.64 11.72 -0.08
C GLN A 257 -9.71 12.66 0.50
N LEU A 258 -9.32 13.70 1.23
CA LEU A 258 -10.25 14.54 1.99
C LEU A 258 -11.25 15.27 1.09
N ALA A 259 -10.88 15.61 -0.14
CA ALA A 259 -11.80 16.19 -1.12
C ALA A 259 -12.88 15.23 -1.64
N GLY A 260 -12.71 13.90 -1.45
CA GLY A 260 -13.60 12.86 -1.96
C GLY A 260 -14.58 12.27 -0.93
N VAL A 261 -14.55 12.74 0.32
CA VAL A 261 -15.46 12.26 1.39
C VAL A 261 -16.66 13.20 1.58
N ILE A 262 -17.59 12.84 2.45
CA ILE A 262 -18.75 13.69 2.77
C ILE A 262 -18.33 15.07 3.29
N PRO A 263 -19.10 16.13 3.02
CA PRO A 263 -18.75 17.50 3.41
C PRO A 263 -18.40 17.68 4.89
N GLY A 264 -19.08 16.95 5.77
CA GLY A 264 -18.81 16.98 7.21
C GLY A 264 -17.41 16.50 7.59
N TRP A 265 -16.84 15.55 6.86
CA TRP A 265 -15.45 15.12 7.06
C TRP A 265 -14.48 16.17 6.49
N SER A 266 -14.70 16.61 5.26
CA SER A 266 -13.83 17.62 4.63
C SER A 266 -13.72 18.89 5.46
N LYS A 267 -14.84 19.46 5.83
CA LYS A 267 -14.94 20.69 6.66
C LYS A 267 -14.47 20.47 8.10
N GLY A 268 -14.81 19.30 8.66
CA GLY A 268 -14.56 19.03 10.08
C GLY A 268 -13.13 18.60 10.39
N LEU A 269 -12.40 18.03 9.43
CA LEU A 269 -11.02 17.60 9.62
C LEU A 269 -10.00 18.60 9.08
N GLU A 270 -10.38 19.49 8.17
CA GLU A 270 -9.50 20.57 7.72
C GLU A 270 -9.03 21.42 8.91
N GLY A 271 -7.73 21.72 8.94
CA GLY A 271 -7.07 22.45 10.03
C GLY A 271 -6.82 21.62 11.30
N LYS A 272 -7.33 20.39 11.41
CA LYS A 272 -6.99 19.50 12.54
C LYS A 272 -5.57 18.97 12.38
N LYS A 273 -4.92 18.67 13.49
CA LYS A 273 -3.52 18.21 13.49
C LYS A 273 -3.42 16.70 13.37
N VAL A 274 -2.42 16.21 12.66
CA VAL A 274 -2.04 14.77 12.67
C VAL A 274 -1.69 14.37 14.12
N GLY A 275 -2.09 13.15 14.49
CA GLY A 275 -2.02 12.63 15.86
C GLY A 275 -3.28 12.91 16.68
N SER A 276 -4.27 13.65 16.15
CA SER A 276 -5.49 13.98 16.89
C SER A 276 -6.54 12.89 16.84
N ARG A 277 -7.37 12.83 17.90
CA ARG A 277 -8.72 12.24 17.90
C ARG A 277 -9.74 13.34 17.83
N VAL A 278 -10.61 13.29 16.83
CA VAL A 278 -11.64 14.29 16.58
C VAL A 278 -13.02 13.65 16.72
N LEU A 279 -13.92 14.29 17.48
CA LEU A 279 -15.35 14.03 17.43
C LEU A 279 -15.96 14.87 16.32
N LEU A 280 -16.67 14.22 15.38
CA LEU A 280 -17.50 14.88 14.39
C LEU A 280 -18.96 14.54 14.66
N VAL A 281 -19.84 15.55 14.68
CA VAL A 281 -21.30 15.37 14.55
C VAL A 281 -21.70 16.00 13.23
N VAL A 282 -22.18 15.18 12.32
CA VAL A 282 -22.42 15.55 10.93
C VAL A 282 -23.93 15.54 10.68
N PRO A 283 -24.59 16.70 10.59
CA PRO A 283 -26.00 16.75 10.25
C PRO A 283 -26.25 16.27 8.81
N PRO A 284 -27.51 15.92 8.46
CA PRO A 284 -27.81 15.36 7.14
C PRO A 284 -27.29 16.18 5.96
N ALA A 285 -27.35 17.51 6.03
CA ALA A 285 -26.89 18.41 4.96
C ALA A 285 -25.39 18.32 4.67
N ASP A 286 -24.57 17.96 5.66
CA ASP A 286 -23.13 17.72 5.52
C ASP A 286 -22.79 16.22 5.40
N GLY A 287 -23.79 15.34 5.46
CA GLY A 287 -23.69 13.89 5.31
C GLY A 287 -24.28 13.41 3.98
N TYR A 288 -25.29 12.52 4.06
CA TYR A 288 -25.94 11.90 2.89
C TYR A 288 -27.30 12.52 2.56
N GLY A 289 -27.74 13.57 3.28
CA GLY A 289 -28.97 14.30 3.00
C GLY A 289 -30.21 13.41 3.08
N ASP A 290 -31.08 13.56 2.08
CA ASP A 290 -32.33 12.79 1.93
C ASP A 290 -32.11 11.39 1.32
N GLN A 291 -30.87 10.98 1.06
CA GLN A 291 -30.54 9.68 0.50
C GLN A 291 -30.16 8.68 1.58
N ALA A 292 -30.72 7.49 1.51
CA ALA A 292 -30.22 6.36 2.32
C ALA A 292 -28.91 5.83 1.71
N GLN A 293 -27.94 5.45 2.57
CA GLN A 293 -26.65 4.92 2.11
C GLN A 293 -26.30 3.65 2.89
N GLY A 294 -26.51 2.49 2.28
CA GLY A 294 -26.28 1.20 2.91
C GLY A 294 -27.08 1.09 4.23
N PRO A 295 -26.41 0.89 5.38
CA PRO A 295 -27.08 0.80 6.69
C PRO A 295 -27.53 2.17 7.27
N ILE A 296 -27.23 3.28 6.59
CA ILE A 296 -27.56 4.64 7.04
C ILE A 296 -28.90 5.06 6.44
N PRO A 297 -29.96 5.29 7.26
CA PRO A 297 -31.23 5.80 6.76
C PRO A 297 -31.10 7.23 6.20
N ALA A 298 -32.06 7.62 5.36
CA ALA A 298 -32.17 9.01 4.91
C ALA A 298 -32.32 9.97 6.12
N LYS A 299 -31.82 11.18 5.97
CA LYS A 299 -31.87 12.25 6.99
C LYS A 299 -31.24 11.92 8.33
N SER A 300 -30.21 11.02 8.31
CA SER A 300 -29.50 10.65 9.53
C SER A 300 -28.43 11.67 9.90
N THR A 301 -28.40 12.07 11.16
CA THR A 301 -27.22 12.71 11.76
C THR A 301 -26.21 11.64 12.14
N LEU A 302 -24.97 11.82 11.69
CA LEU A 302 -23.89 10.88 11.86
C LEU A 302 -22.92 11.37 12.93
N VAL A 303 -22.41 10.43 13.73
CA VAL A 303 -21.40 10.72 14.74
C VAL A 303 -20.18 9.90 14.44
N PHE A 304 -19.03 10.55 14.35
CA PHE A 304 -17.75 9.87 14.14
C PHE A 304 -16.76 10.22 15.23
N THR A 305 -15.94 9.25 15.58
CA THR A 305 -14.65 9.49 16.18
C THR A 305 -13.57 9.14 15.14
N VAL A 306 -12.65 10.06 14.91
CA VAL A 306 -11.62 9.94 13.86
C VAL A 306 -10.25 10.21 14.48
N ASP A 307 -9.37 9.22 14.44
CA ASP A 307 -7.94 9.36 14.76
C ASP A 307 -7.19 9.67 13.47
N ILE A 308 -6.61 10.84 13.36
CA ILE A 308 -5.80 11.28 12.21
C ILE A 308 -4.39 10.78 12.43
N LEU A 309 -4.00 9.68 11.78
CA LEU A 309 -2.74 8.99 12.03
C LEU A 309 -1.58 9.48 11.17
N ALA A 310 -1.87 9.79 9.90
CA ALA A 310 -0.92 10.33 8.94
C ALA A 310 -1.65 11.13 7.86
N LYS A 311 -0.88 11.93 7.10
CA LYS A 311 -1.33 12.62 5.88
C LYS A 311 -0.26 12.57 4.80
N GLN A 312 -0.68 12.65 3.55
CA GLN A 312 0.15 12.74 2.35
C GLN A 312 -0.31 13.92 1.49
#